data_ffc100d93f7aa3bd923da4afc5f81c74
#
_entry.id   ffc100d93f7aa3bd923da4afc5f81c74
#
_cell.length_a   1.000
_cell.length_b   1.000
_cell.length_c   1.000
_cell.angle_alpha   90.00
_cell.angle_beta   90.00
_cell.angle_gamma   90.00
#
_symmetry.space_group_name_H-M   'P 1'
#
loop_
_entity.id
_entity.type
_entity.pdbx_description
1 polymer ?
#
loop_
_entity_poly.entity_id
_entity_poly.type
_entity_poly.pdbx_seq_one_letter_code
_entity_poly.pdbx_strand_id
1 'polypeptide(L)'
;VWFMGRFWENGLPQLVPQFQLDFPGIDVQIYQGSYADICAWVKNGTAEIGFLSNSSALDLDFEPLYDDELVCIAPASYRSARPGCVSAEELRGQPFVSQLADVDADIQSYFKTNDLRVDSRCYIVDDQSMIAMVACGRGFAIMPELMFKTGTDPHGCQVLRLEPAATRSIGLACLARGALSPAARQFAARARAYAASLRQK
;
A
#
# COMPACT_ATOMS: atom_id res chain seq x y z
N VAL A 1 -11.68 -13.64 13.48
CA VAL A 1 -10.33 -13.38 12.96
C VAL A 1 -10.22 -11.90 12.64
N TRP A 2 -9.17 -11.24 13.13
CA TRP A 2 -8.98 -9.79 13.08
C TRP A 2 -7.91 -9.48 12.05
N PHE A 3 -8.22 -8.61 11.09
CA PHE A 3 -7.32 -8.21 10.01
C PHE A 3 -7.17 -6.72 9.91
N MET A 4 -6.02 -6.30 9.42
CA MET A 4 -5.70 -4.90 9.25
C MET A 4 -4.86 -4.69 8.00
N GLY A 5 -5.13 -3.64 7.26
CA GLY A 5 -4.28 -3.25 6.15
C GLY A 5 -4.84 -2.04 5.43
N ARG A 6 -4.00 -1.05 5.20
CA ARG A 6 -4.29 0.09 4.34
C ARG A 6 -4.20 -0.30 2.85
N PHE A 7 -3.50 -1.38 2.59
CA PHE A 7 -3.06 -1.78 1.25
C PHE A 7 -4.10 -2.55 0.44
N TRP A 8 -5.08 -3.18 1.11
CA TRP A 8 -6.04 -4.07 0.46
C TRP A 8 -7.44 -3.47 0.35
N GLU A 9 -7.55 -2.14 0.27
CA GLU A 9 -8.84 -1.46 0.16
C GLU A 9 -9.71 -2.02 -0.97
N ASN A 10 -9.09 -2.48 -2.06
CA ASN A 10 -9.79 -3.12 -3.18
C ASN A 10 -9.70 -4.66 -3.19
N GLY A 11 -8.82 -5.27 -2.40
CA GLY A 11 -8.62 -6.72 -2.32
C GLY A 11 -9.44 -7.39 -1.21
N LEU A 12 -9.44 -6.82 -0.01
CA LEU A 12 -10.22 -7.34 1.11
C LEU A 12 -11.73 -7.39 0.84
N PRO A 13 -12.37 -6.39 0.20
CA PRO A 13 -13.77 -6.45 -0.17
C PRO A 13 -14.13 -7.63 -1.07
N GLN A 14 -13.19 -8.19 -1.81
CA GLN A 14 -13.40 -9.37 -2.64
C GLN A 14 -13.11 -10.66 -1.86
N LEU A 15 -12.05 -10.66 -1.04
CA LEU A 15 -11.58 -11.82 -0.31
C LEU A 15 -12.50 -12.19 0.86
N VAL A 16 -12.94 -11.21 1.65
CA VAL A 16 -13.69 -11.44 2.89
C VAL A 16 -15.06 -12.06 2.63
N PRO A 17 -15.90 -11.55 1.71
CA PRO A 17 -17.19 -12.18 1.43
C PRO A 17 -17.06 -13.62 0.95
N GLN A 18 -16.08 -13.93 0.10
CA GLN A 18 -15.83 -15.29 -0.37
C GLN A 18 -15.39 -16.20 0.78
N PHE A 19 -14.52 -15.69 1.66
CA PHE A 19 -14.08 -16.43 2.83
C PHE A 19 -15.25 -16.72 3.79
N GLN A 20 -16.13 -15.76 4.03
CA GLN A 20 -17.31 -15.95 4.90
C GLN A 20 -18.32 -16.93 4.31
N LEU A 21 -18.46 -16.98 2.96
CA LEU A 21 -19.30 -18.00 2.31
C LEU A 21 -18.75 -19.42 2.52
N ASP A 22 -17.43 -19.59 2.43
CA ASP A 22 -16.80 -20.90 2.62
C ASP A 22 -16.72 -21.32 4.10
N PHE A 23 -16.65 -20.35 5.01
CA PHE A 23 -16.52 -20.55 6.45
C PHE A 23 -17.53 -19.71 7.25
N PRO A 24 -18.84 -20.03 7.17
CA PRO A 24 -19.89 -19.20 7.76
C PRO A 24 -19.84 -19.14 9.30
N GLY A 25 -19.12 -20.06 9.93
CA GLY A 25 -18.89 -20.05 11.40
C GLY A 25 -17.71 -19.20 11.85
N ILE A 26 -16.98 -18.54 10.92
CA ILE A 26 -15.85 -17.68 11.27
C ILE A 26 -16.27 -16.21 11.15
N ASP A 27 -16.27 -15.52 12.28
CA ASP A 27 -16.44 -14.07 12.28
C ASP A 27 -15.12 -13.38 11.87
N VAL A 28 -15.21 -12.46 10.91
CA VAL A 28 -14.08 -11.68 10.37
C VAL A 28 -14.29 -10.23 10.74
N GLN A 29 -13.37 -9.68 11.53
CA GLN A 29 -13.37 -8.26 11.87
C GLN A 29 -12.17 -7.58 11.20
N ILE A 30 -12.43 -6.45 10.57
CA ILE A 30 -11.44 -5.69 9.82
C ILE A 30 -11.22 -4.35 10.53
N TYR A 31 -9.96 -4.01 10.72
CA TYR A 31 -9.55 -2.71 11.23
C TYR A 31 -8.62 -2.04 10.23
N GLN A 32 -8.66 -0.74 10.14
CA GLN A 32 -7.79 0.05 9.29
C GLN A 32 -6.97 1.02 10.15
N GLY A 33 -5.67 1.13 9.86
CA GLY A 33 -4.77 2.04 10.56
C GLY A 33 -3.45 2.20 9.85
N SER A 34 -2.54 2.98 10.43
CA SER A 34 -1.16 3.09 9.96
C SER A 34 -0.41 1.76 10.14
N TYR A 35 0.72 1.60 9.48
CA TYR A 35 1.57 0.41 9.68
C TYR A 35 2.02 0.28 11.15
N ALA A 36 2.26 1.39 11.84
CA ALA A 36 2.59 1.38 13.27
C ALA A 36 1.42 0.85 14.12
N ASP A 37 0.18 1.28 13.81
CA ASP A 37 -1.01 0.75 14.49
C ASP A 37 -1.15 -0.75 14.26
N ILE A 38 -1.02 -1.19 13.01
CA ILE A 38 -1.12 -2.62 12.65
C ILE A 38 -0.09 -3.45 13.40
N CYS A 39 1.18 -3.00 13.42
CA CYS A 39 2.22 -3.66 14.19
C CYS A 39 1.88 -3.74 15.68
N ALA A 40 1.37 -2.66 16.26
CA ALA A 40 0.97 -2.63 17.66
C ALA A 40 -0.16 -3.63 17.93
N TRP A 41 -1.18 -3.68 17.07
CA TRP A 41 -2.31 -4.60 17.23
C TRP A 41 -1.93 -6.07 17.05
N VAL A 42 -1.02 -6.38 16.14
CA VAL A 42 -0.50 -7.75 16.03
C VAL A 42 0.34 -8.11 17.25
N LYS A 43 1.20 -7.21 17.72
CA LYS A 43 2.06 -7.45 18.89
C LYS A 43 1.27 -7.64 20.19
N ASN A 44 0.20 -6.90 20.38
CA ASN A 44 -0.64 -6.98 21.60
C ASN A 44 -1.78 -8.01 21.48
N GLY A 45 -1.90 -8.72 20.35
CA GLY A 45 -2.93 -9.74 20.13
C GLY A 45 -4.32 -9.20 19.79
N THR A 46 -4.47 -7.90 19.56
CA THR A 46 -5.73 -7.32 19.05
C THR A 46 -6.05 -7.85 17.66
N ALA A 47 -5.03 -8.08 16.82
CA ALA A 47 -5.16 -8.73 15.53
C ALA A 47 -4.26 -9.95 15.46
N GLU A 48 -4.70 -11.02 14.82
CA GLU A 48 -3.87 -12.21 14.59
C GLU A 48 -2.99 -12.06 13.34
N ILE A 49 -3.47 -11.31 12.34
CA ILE A 49 -2.80 -11.08 11.07
C ILE A 49 -2.88 -9.61 10.72
N GLY A 50 -1.76 -9.05 10.25
CA GLY A 50 -1.67 -7.74 9.63
C GLY A 50 -1.23 -7.85 8.17
N PHE A 51 -1.72 -6.95 7.31
CA PHE A 51 -1.15 -6.73 5.98
C PHE A 51 -0.21 -5.52 6.06
N LEU A 52 1.06 -5.75 5.82
CA LEU A 52 2.12 -4.76 5.97
C LEU A 52 3.05 -4.79 4.76
N SER A 53 3.85 -3.75 4.61
CA SER A 53 5.05 -3.85 3.79
C SER A 53 6.19 -4.50 4.58
N ASN A 54 7.12 -5.12 3.86
CA ASN A 54 8.29 -5.75 4.46
C ASN A 54 9.10 -4.76 5.31
N SER A 55 9.24 -3.53 4.87
CA SER A 55 9.96 -2.46 5.58
C SER A 55 9.33 -2.10 6.92
N SER A 56 8.04 -2.36 7.09
CA SER A 56 7.27 -2.01 8.30
C SER A 56 7.05 -3.19 9.25
N ALA A 57 7.32 -4.42 8.81
CA ALA A 57 7.00 -5.65 9.57
C ALA A 57 8.03 -6.02 10.66
N LEU A 58 9.05 -5.23 10.84
CA LEU A 58 10.31 -5.35 11.61
C LEU A 58 10.47 -6.59 12.53
N ASP A 59 9.66 -6.73 13.57
CA ASP A 59 9.78 -7.79 14.60
C ASP A 59 8.66 -8.84 14.52
N LEU A 60 7.98 -8.92 13.38
CA LEU A 60 6.89 -9.85 13.13
C LEU A 60 7.31 -10.95 12.15
N ASP A 61 6.73 -12.12 12.29
CA ASP A 61 6.81 -13.14 11.24
C ASP A 61 6.14 -12.62 9.98
N PHE A 62 6.93 -12.29 8.96
CA PHE A 62 6.44 -11.74 7.69
C PHE A 62 6.51 -12.77 6.58
N GLU A 63 5.44 -12.83 5.79
CA GLU A 63 5.33 -13.65 4.60
C GLU A 63 4.98 -12.78 3.39
N PRO A 64 5.89 -12.62 2.41
CA PRO A 64 5.62 -11.81 1.23
C PRO A 64 4.54 -12.46 0.36
N LEU A 65 3.58 -11.66 -0.08
CA LEU A 65 2.50 -12.08 -0.97
C LEU A 65 2.59 -11.46 -2.36
N TYR A 66 2.94 -10.20 -2.44
CA TYR A 66 2.89 -9.43 -3.69
C TYR A 66 3.96 -8.33 -3.69
N ASP A 67 4.67 -8.21 -4.81
CA ASP A 67 5.59 -7.10 -5.04
C ASP A 67 4.86 -6.02 -5.84
N ASP A 68 4.71 -4.85 -5.25
CA ASP A 68 3.95 -3.72 -5.74
C ASP A 68 4.89 -2.60 -6.16
N GLU A 69 4.74 -2.13 -7.38
CA GLU A 69 5.52 -1.00 -7.86
C GLU A 69 5.03 0.31 -7.22
N LEU A 70 5.95 1.21 -6.96
CA LEU A 70 5.64 2.59 -6.65
C LEU A 70 5.57 3.38 -7.96
N VAL A 71 4.55 4.21 -8.08
CA VAL A 71 4.32 5.09 -9.24
C VAL A 71 4.22 6.54 -8.80
N CYS A 72 4.51 7.43 -9.71
CA CYS A 72 4.29 8.85 -9.51
C CYS A 72 2.93 9.25 -10.09
N ILE A 73 2.14 9.95 -9.30
CA ILE A 73 0.93 10.61 -9.75
C ILE A 73 1.26 12.07 -10.04
N ALA A 74 1.01 12.49 -11.27
CA ALA A 74 1.31 13.83 -11.75
C ALA A 74 0.05 14.52 -12.27
N PRO A 75 -0.02 15.88 -12.22
CA PRO A 75 -1.12 16.61 -12.83
C PRO A 75 -1.25 16.30 -14.32
N ALA A 76 -2.46 16.34 -14.87
CA ALA A 76 -2.72 16.06 -16.29
C ALA A 76 -1.93 16.98 -17.26
N SER A 77 -1.59 18.17 -16.80
CA SER A 77 -0.81 19.15 -17.57
C SER A 77 0.69 18.87 -17.61
N TYR A 78 1.19 17.99 -16.75
CA TYR A 78 2.62 17.64 -16.69
C TYR A 78 3.06 16.98 -18.00
N ARG A 79 4.30 17.26 -18.40
CA ARG A 79 4.94 16.65 -19.58
C ARG A 79 6.29 16.12 -19.16
N SER A 80 6.36 14.80 -19.01
CA SER A 80 7.63 14.11 -18.73
C SER A 80 8.51 14.06 -19.99
N ALA A 81 9.81 13.99 -19.80
CA ALA A 81 10.78 13.84 -20.87
C ALA A 81 10.59 12.52 -21.63
N ARG A 82 10.15 11.46 -20.94
CA ARG A 82 9.83 10.14 -21.52
C ARG A 82 8.36 9.79 -21.24
N PRO A 83 7.58 9.49 -22.30
CA PRO A 83 6.17 9.12 -22.12
C PRO A 83 5.99 7.94 -21.15
N GLY A 84 5.09 8.10 -20.18
CA GLY A 84 4.74 7.09 -19.21
C GLY A 84 5.74 6.86 -18.08
N CYS A 85 6.82 7.64 -18.02
CA CYS A 85 7.83 7.56 -16.96
C CYS A 85 8.17 8.95 -16.44
N VAL A 86 8.71 9.00 -15.23
CA VAL A 86 9.29 10.22 -14.65
C VAL A 86 10.57 9.86 -13.91
N SER A 87 11.63 10.61 -14.17
CA SER A 87 12.90 10.39 -13.48
C SER A 87 12.94 11.11 -12.13
N ALA A 88 13.78 10.60 -11.23
CA ALA A 88 14.05 11.28 -9.97
C ALA A 88 14.61 12.70 -10.19
N GLU A 89 15.35 12.93 -11.28
CA GLU A 89 15.86 14.23 -11.63
C GLU A 89 14.74 15.22 -11.98
N GLU A 90 13.75 14.79 -12.77
CA GLU A 90 12.57 15.59 -13.11
C GLU A 90 11.71 15.92 -11.87
N LEU A 91 11.70 15.04 -10.87
CA LEU A 91 10.99 15.24 -9.61
C LEU A 91 11.72 16.16 -8.64
N ARG A 92 13.03 16.42 -8.87
CA ARG A 92 13.83 17.27 -8.00
C ARG A 92 13.34 18.71 -8.02
N GLY A 93 13.01 19.22 -6.84
CA GLY A 93 12.47 20.60 -6.69
C GLY A 93 10.99 20.77 -7.05
N GLN A 94 10.31 19.70 -7.41
CA GLN A 94 8.86 19.74 -7.60
C GLN A 94 8.12 19.76 -6.25
N PRO A 95 6.96 20.42 -6.18
CA PRO A 95 6.12 20.35 -5.00
C PRO A 95 5.49 18.97 -4.88
N PHE A 96 5.40 18.45 -3.65
CA PHE A 96 4.77 17.16 -3.37
C PHE A 96 3.53 17.32 -2.50
N VAL A 97 2.55 16.46 -2.76
CA VAL A 97 1.48 16.11 -1.83
C VAL A 97 1.95 14.86 -1.12
N SER A 98 2.20 14.95 0.17
CA SER A 98 2.76 13.85 0.96
C SER A 98 1.74 13.27 1.90
N GLN A 99 1.92 12.02 2.23
CA GLN A 99 1.27 11.46 3.40
C GLN A 99 1.93 12.01 4.67
N LEU A 100 1.20 11.98 5.80
CA LEU A 100 1.81 12.27 7.09
C LEU A 100 3.05 11.40 7.29
N ALA A 101 4.08 11.97 7.93
CA ALA A 101 5.28 11.23 8.29
C ALA A 101 4.90 9.93 9.01
N ASP A 102 5.66 8.87 8.80
CA ASP A 102 5.50 7.52 9.35
C ASP A 102 4.41 6.65 8.69
N VAL A 103 3.77 7.10 7.61
CA VAL A 103 2.73 6.31 6.97
C VAL A 103 3.27 5.29 5.97
N ASP A 104 4.33 5.63 5.23
CA ASP A 104 4.93 4.72 4.24
C ASP A 104 6.46 4.82 4.19
N ALA A 105 7.11 3.87 4.87
CA ALA A 105 8.57 3.80 4.94
C ALA A 105 9.22 3.55 3.56
N ASP A 106 8.53 2.88 2.64
CA ASP A 106 9.05 2.55 1.31
C ASP A 106 9.14 3.82 0.45
N ILE A 107 8.13 4.71 0.52
CA ILE A 107 8.14 6.00 -0.17
C ILE A 107 9.24 6.90 0.42
N GLN A 108 9.38 6.93 1.74
CA GLN A 108 10.46 7.70 2.38
C GLN A 108 11.85 7.18 1.98
N SER A 109 12.00 5.86 1.86
CA SER A 109 13.23 5.24 1.37
C SER A 109 13.53 5.66 -0.07
N TYR A 110 12.53 5.70 -0.95
CA TYR A 110 12.72 6.18 -2.32
C TYR A 110 13.21 7.62 -2.36
N PHE A 111 12.59 8.53 -1.61
CA PHE A 111 13.02 9.92 -1.52
C PHE A 111 14.47 10.03 -1.05
N LYS A 112 14.82 9.33 0.02
CA LYS A 112 16.17 9.34 0.59
C LYS A 112 17.21 8.78 -0.39
N THR A 113 16.92 7.66 -1.03
CA THR A 113 17.85 6.98 -1.94
C THR A 113 18.14 7.82 -3.19
N ASN A 114 17.17 8.61 -3.64
CA ASN A 114 17.29 9.44 -4.85
C ASN A 114 17.61 10.92 -4.55
N ASP A 115 17.95 11.24 -3.31
CA ASP A 115 18.25 12.62 -2.86
C ASP A 115 17.12 13.62 -3.25
N LEU A 116 15.89 13.18 -3.09
CA LEU A 116 14.71 13.99 -3.32
C LEU A 116 14.33 14.72 -2.03
N ARG A 117 14.48 16.02 -2.03
CA ARG A 117 13.97 16.87 -0.95
C ARG A 117 12.50 17.17 -1.22
N VAL A 118 11.65 16.62 -0.37
CA VAL A 118 10.22 16.81 -0.48
C VAL A 118 9.83 18.11 0.20
N ASP A 119 9.57 19.15 -0.59
CA ASP A 119 8.90 20.36 -0.09
C ASP A 119 7.39 20.12 -0.15
N SER A 120 6.85 19.54 0.89
CA SER A 120 5.41 19.29 0.98
C SER A 120 4.73 20.35 1.83
N ARG A 121 3.74 21.03 1.23
CA ARG A 121 2.82 21.94 1.93
C ARG A 121 1.46 21.31 2.22
N CYS A 122 1.26 20.08 1.76
CA CYS A 122 0.01 19.32 1.91
C CYS A 122 0.33 17.96 2.51
N TYR A 123 -0.13 17.72 3.72
CA TYR A 123 -0.01 16.44 4.40
C TYR A 123 -1.40 15.81 4.50
N ILE A 124 -1.60 14.72 3.80
CA ILE A 124 -2.91 14.09 3.60
C ILE A 124 -2.85 12.67 4.19
N VAL A 125 -3.95 12.22 4.77
CA VAL A 125 -4.03 10.88 5.39
C VAL A 125 -4.54 9.84 4.39
N ASP A 126 -5.54 10.19 3.57
CA ASP A 126 -6.20 9.26 2.67
C ASP A 126 -5.77 9.45 1.20
N ASP A 127 -5.77 8.35 0.47
CA ASP A 127 -5.25 8.30 -0.90
C ASP A 127 -6.14 9.06 -1.90
N GLN A 128 -7.46 9.09 -1.70
CA GLN A 128 -8.38 9.79 -2.59
C GLN A 128 -8.18 11.30 -2.53
N SER A 129 -8.01 11.83 -1.32
CA SER A 129 -7.68 13.25 -1.13
C SER A 129 -6.31 13.59 -1.70
N MET A 130 -5.33 12.69 -1.63
CA MET A 130 -4.03 12.88 -2.27
C MET A 130 -4.17 13.01 -3.79
N ILE A 131 -4.89 12.10 -4.44
CA ILE A 131 -5.14 12.12 -5.88
C ILE A 131 -5.86 13.43 -6.26
N ALA A 132 -6.90 13.81 -5.51
CA ALA A 132 -7.63 15.05 -5.76
C ALA A 132 -6.74 16.31 -5.68
N MET A 133 -5.82 16.36 -4.72
CA MET A 133 -4.88 17.47 -4.59
C MET A 133 -3.89 17.52 -5.75
N VAL A 134 -3.41 16.38 -6.23
CA VAL A 134 -2.58 16.30 -7.43
C VAL A 134 -3.38 16.75 -8.67
N ALA A 135 -4.62 16.29 -8.82
CA ALA A 135 -5.51 16.71 -9.91
C ALA A 135 -5.72 18.24 -9.92
N CYS A 136 -5.78 18.88 -8.75
CA CYS A 136 -5.83 20.33 -8.60
C CYS A 136 -4.49 21.04 -8.82
N GLY A 137 -3.43 20.34 -9.23
CA GLY A 137 -2.13 20.93 -9.52
C GLY A 137 -1.33 21.32 -8.27
N ARG A 138 -1.58 20.73 -7.11
CA ARG A 138 -0.87 21.05 -5.87
C ARG A 138 0.51 20.39 -5.76
N GLY A 139 0.87 19.53 -6.71
CA GLY A 139 2.15 18.86 -6.76
C GLY A 139 2.05 17.44 -7.28
N PHE A 140 3.06 16.66 -6.98
CA PHE A 140 3.18 15.26 -7.33
C PHE A 140 2.94 14.40 -6.09
N ALA A 141 2.59 13.13 -6.29
CA ALA A 141 2.56 12.16 -5.20
C ALA A 141 3.21 10.85 -5.65
N ILE A 142 3.84 10.14 -4.73
CA ILE A 142 4.27 8.76 -4.97
C ILE A 142 3.29 7.86 -4.25
N MET A 143 2.77 6.87 -4.98
CA MET A 143 1.71 5.99 -4.51
C MET A 143 1.94 4.56 -5.01
N PRO A 144 1.33 3.56 -4.37
CA PRO A 144 1.38 2.18 -4.84
C PRO A 144 0.61 1.98 -6.15
N GLU A 145 1.19 1.25 -7.11
CA GLU A 145 0.53 0.98 -8.39
C GLU A 145 -0.69 0.06 -8.23
N LEU A 146 -0.63 -0.88 -7.28
CA LEU A 146 -1.69 -1.87 -7.10
C LEU A 146 -3.05 -1.23 -6.87
N MET A 147 -3.14 -0.09 -6.20
CA MET A 147 -4.41 0.60 -6.00
C MET A 147 -5.08 0.99 -7.33
N PHE A 148 -4.31 1.42 -8.33
CA PHE A 148 -4.84 1.76 -9.66
C PHE A 148 -5.19 0.50 -10.46
N LYS A 149 -4.39 -0.55 -10.35
CA LYS A 149 -4.69 -1.86 -10.96
C LYS A 149 -5.96 -2.50 -10.40
N THR A 150 -6.31 -2.19 -9.15
CA THR A 150 -7.48 -2.74 -8.46
C THR A 150 -8.72 -1.85 -8.53
N GLY A 151 -8.67 -0.73 -9.24
CA GLY A 151 -9.85 0.06 -9.61
C GLY A 151 -9.93 1.48 -9.05
N THR A 152 -8.89 1.99 -8.39
CA THR A 152 -8.85 3.40 -7.99
C THR A 152 -8.74 4.29 -9.24
N ASP A 153 -9.66 5.25 -9.38
CA ASP A 153 -9.62 6.23 -10.47
C ASP A 153 -8.54 7.29 -10.19
N PRO A 154 -7.59 7.52 -11.08
CA PRO A 154 -6.61 8.59 -10.94
C PRO A 154 -7.18 10.00 -11.16
N HIS A 155 -8.49 10.15 -11.39
CA HIS A 155 -9.19 11.44 -11.54
C HIS A 155 -8.54 12.40 -12.55
N GLY A 156 -8.11 11.86 -13.70
CA GLY A 156 -7.46 12.64 -14.75
C GLY A 156 -5.98 12.95 -14.49
N CYS A 157 -5.40 12.50 -13.38
CA CYS A 157 -3.96 12.54 -13.18
C CYS A 157 -3.25 11.55 -14.11
N GLN A 158 -1.98 11.80 -14.38
CA GLN A 158 -1.12 10.84 -15.04
C GLN A 158 -0.52 9.88 -14.00
N VAL A 159 -0.52 8.59 -14.32
CA VAL A 159 0.18 7.55 -13.56
C VAL A 159 1.46 7.25 -14.31
N LEU A 160 2.60 7.59 -13.73
CA LEU A 160 3.92 7.50 -14.35
C LEU A 160 4.81 6.54 -13.60
N ARG A 161 5.53 5.66 -14.31
CA ARG A 161 6.54 4.82 -13.70
C ARG A 161 7.72 5.64 -13.22
N LEU A 162 8.24 5.29 -12.06
CA LEU A 162 9.43 5.93 -11.49
C LEU A 162 10.71 5.43 -12.16
N GLU A 163 11.67 6.33 -12.33
CA GLU A 163 13.03 6.02 -12.75
C GLU A 163 14.05 6.68 -11.79
N PRO A 164 14.82 5.87 -11.07
CA PRO A 164 14.82 4.41 -11.03
C PRO A 164 13.51 3.85 -10.48
N ALA A 165 13.16 2.62 -10.93
CA ALA A 165 11.99 1.93 -10.43
C ALA A 165 12.12 1.63 -8.93
N ALA A 166 11.00 1.68 -8.22
CA ALA A 166 10.92 1.32 -6.81
C ALA A 166 9.77 0.33 -6.61
N THR A 167 9.99 -0.65 -5.77
CA THR A 167 9.02 -1.68 -5.41
C THR A 167 8.95 -1.81 -3.90
N ARG A 168 7.80 -2.25 -3.42
CA ARG A 168 7.62 -2.69 -2.04
C ARG A 168 7.05 -4.10 -2.01
N SER A 169 7.44 -4.90 -1.05
CA SER A 169 6.87 -6.23 -0.87
C SER A 169 5.78 -6.18 0.20
N ILE A 170 4.57 -6.51 -0.18
CA ILE A 170 3.41 -6.57 0.71
C ILE A 170 3.15 -8.00 1.11
N GLY A 171 2.85 -8.22 2.38
CA GLY A 171 2.64 -9.55 2.88
C GLY A 171 1.79 -9.62 4.14
N LEU A 172 1.65 -10.85 4.62
CA LEU A 172 1.04 -11.15 5.90
C LEU A 172 2.10 -11.07 7.00
N ALA A 173 1.75 -10.36 8.05
CA ALA A 173 2.53 -10.31 9.27
C ALA A 173 1.72 -10.90 10.44
N CYS A 174 2.36 -11.65 11.30
CA CYS A 174 1.79 -12.20 12.53
C CYS A 174 2.86 -12.27 13.62
N LEU A 175 2.46 -12.45 14.86
CA LEU A 175 3.42 -12.55 15.97
C LEU A 175 4.30 -13.82 15.85
N ALA A 176 3.65 -14.94 15.54
CA ALA A 176 4.32 -16.23 15.27
C ALA A 176 3.38 -17.09 14.41
N ARG A 177 3.86 -17.60 13.27
CA ARG A 177 3.05 -18.41 12.34
C ARG A 177 2.47 -19.67 13.00
N GLY A 178 3.23 -20.28 13.90
CA GLY A 178 2.79 -21.47 14.65
C GLY A 178 1.66 -21.19 15.65
N ALA A 179 1.47 -19.96 16.07
CA ALA A 179 0.48 -19.54 17.05
C ALA A 179 -0.85 -19.09 16.43
N LEU A 180 -0.94 -18.96 15.11
CA LEU A 180 -2.19 -18.58 14.44
C LEU A 180 -3.32 -19.57 14.74
N SER A 181 -4.51 -19.06 15.00
CA SER A 181 -5.72 -19.89 15.13
C SER A 181 -6.01 -20.67 13.84
N PRO A 182 -6.78 -21.77 13.89
CA PRO A 182 -7.21 -22.48 12.69
C PRO A 182 -7.90 -21.54 11.68
N ALA A 183 -8.72 -20.61 12.14
CA ALA A 183 -9.41 -19.63 11.32
C ALA A 183 -8.43 -18.67 10.62
N ALA A 184 -7.46 -18.15 11.35
CA ALA A 184 -6.42 -17.28 10.81
C ALA A 184 -5.55 -17.99 9.76
N ARG A 185 -5.22 -19.27 9.96
CA ARG A 185 -4.50 -20.09 8.97
C ARG A 185 -5.29 -20.27 7.69
N GLN A 186 -6.61 -20.53 7.76
CA GLN A 186 -7.48 -20.62 6.58
C GLN A 186 -7.54 -19.31 5.82
N PHE A 187 -7.66 -18.19 6.53
CA PHE A 187 -7.67 -16.90 5.90
C PHE A 187 -6.32 -16.57 5.22
N ALA A 188 -5.20 -16.84 5.88
CA ALA A 188 -3.88 -16.68 5.30
C ALA A 188 -3.71 -17.49 4.00
N ALA A 189 -4.23 -18.74 3.97
CA ALA A 189 -4.22 -19.56 2.76
C ALA A 189 -5.02 -18.90 1.62
N ARG A 190 -6.18 -18.34 1.92
CA ARG A 190 -6.99 -17.60 0.93
C ARG A 190 -6.32 -16.32 0.45
N ALA A 191 -5.68 -15.57 1.35
CA ALA A 191 -4.92 -14.38 0.99
C ALA A 191 -3.77 -14.70 0.02
N ARG A 192 -3.05 -15.82 0.22
CA ARG A 192 -2.03 -16.32 -0.72
C ARG A 192 -2.62 -16.61 -2.09
N ALA A 193 -3.72 -17.34 -2.14
CA ALA A 193 -4.38 -17.70 -3.40
C ALA A 193 -4.84 -16.44 -4.15
N TYR A 194 -5.40 -15.48 -3.45
CA TYR A 194 -5.81 -14.21 -4.03
C TYR A 194 -4.61 -13.41 -4.58
N ALA A 195 -3.54 -13.29 -3.79
CA ALA A 195 -2.32 -12.60 -4.23
C ALA A 195 -1.69 -13.25 -5.48
N ALA A 196 -1.71 -14.59 -5.55
CA ALA A 196 -1.25 -15.33 -6.72
C ALA A 196 -2.10 -15.01 -7.97
N SER A 197 -3.41 -14.79 -7.81
CA SER A 197 -4.29 -14.41 -8.92
C SER A 197 -4.03 -12.99 -9.46
N LEU A 198 -3.54 -12.08 -8.63
CA LEU A 198 -3.18 -10.72 -9.05
C LEU A 198 -1.95 -10.69 -9.96
N ARG A 199 -1.04 -11.67 -9.82
CA ARG A 199 0.17 -11.78 -10.66
C ARG A 199 -0.13 -12.25 -12.10
N GLN A 200 -1.35 -12.74 -12.35
CA GLN A 200 -1.75 -13.30 -13.65
C GLN A 200 -2.55 -12.29 -14.50
N LYS A 201 -2.86 -11.14 -13.97
CA LYS A 201 -3.57 -10.03 -14.63
C LYS A 201 -2.57 -8.94 -15.03
#